data_83e88992b08904464a20b829348f5f9e
#
_entry.id   83e88992b08904464a20b829348f5f9e
#
_cell.length_a   1.000
_cell.length_b   1.000
_cell.length_c   1.000
_cell.angle_alpha   90.00
_cell.angle_beta   90.00
_cell.angle_gamma   90.00
#
_symmetry.space_group_name_H-M   'P 1'
#
loop_
_entity.id
_entity.type
_entity.pdbx_description
1 polymer ?
#
loop_
_entity_poly.entity_id
_entity_poly.type
_entity_poly.pdbx_seq_one_letter_code
_entity_poly.pdbx_strand_id
1 'polypeptide(L)'
;MSTIITESIKPVDPTIIKKPNKLRKEVVNLINQRIGDEYTAHYFYRSAANWCHNMSYKKAAEFFDAEAADELLHAQGLQKYLTDWDVLPTIPKVETNVQFENLAEIIVRAYDMEFGLLQSYSENSKVIFGMDQATYIFLQEYIKQNTGSTTEYADLLNALQLINPENNFELLYFENQYFG
;
A
#
# COMPACT_ATOMS: atom_id res chain seq x y z
N MET A 1 17.03 36.13 -53.79
CA MET A 1 15.88 35.25 -53.46
C MET A 1 16.44 34.00 -52.80
N SER A 2 16.23 33.85 -51.50
CA SER A 2 16.70 32.67 -50.74
C SER A 2 15.60 31.62 -50.80
N THR A 3 15.91 30.48 -51.42
CA THR A 3 15.01 29.33 -51.51
C THR A 3 15.02 28.62 -50.16
N ILE A 4 13.95 28.75 -49.38
CA ILE A 4 13.76 27.95 -48.16
C ILE A 4 13.44 26.55 -48.61
N ILE A 5 14.40 25.63 -48.41
CA ILE A 5 14.16 24.19 -48.58
C ILE A 5 13.38 23.74 -47.38
N THR A 6 12.06 23.56 -47.52
CA THR A 6 11.23 22.85 -46.56
C THR A 6 11.47 21.35 -46.72
N GLU A 7 12.44 20.82 -45.97
CA GLU A 7 12.49 19.35 -45.80
C GLU A 7 11.21 18.89 -45.15
N SER A 8 10.44 18.08 -45.85
CA SER A 8 9.24 17.43 -45.28
C SER A 8 9.72 16.42 -44.21
N ILE A 9 9.41 16.69 -42.96
CA ILE A 9 9.62 15.75 -41.85
C ILE A 9 8.84 14.48 -42.20
N LYS A 10 9.56 13.40 -42.51
CA LYS A 10 8.92 12.10 -42.73
C LYS A 10 8.25 11.66 -41.44
N PRO A 11 7.00 11.15 -41.47
CA PRO A 11 6.38 10.60 -40.29
C PRO A 11 7.24 9.44 -39.74
N VAL A 12 7.49 9.49 -38.43
CA VAL A 12 8.25 8.44 -37.76
C VAL A 12 7.41 7.16 -37.74
N ASP A 13 7.96 6.06 -38.25
CA ASP A 13 7.31 4.76 -38.21
C ASP A 13 7.12 4.34 -36.73
N PRO A 14 5.88 4.21 -36.25
CA PRO A 14 5.63 3.86 -34.84
C PRO A 14 6.16 2.47 -34.46
N THR A 15 6.50 1.62 -35.42
CA THR A 15 7.12 0.30 -35.13
C THR A 15 8.60 0.40 -34.78
N ILE A 16 9.25 1.55 -35.05
CA ILE A 16 10.66 1.81 -34.78
C ILE A 16 10.85 2.39 -33.37
N ILE A 17 9.81 3.03 -32.81
CA ILE A 17 9.85 3.61 -31.46
C ILE A 17 9.67 2.48 -30.44
N LYS A 18 10.76 1.81 -30.12
CA LYS A 18 10.81 0.88 -29.00
C LYS A 18 11.43 1.58 -27.81
N LYS A 19 10.71 1.66 -26.67
CA LYS A 19 11.38 2.02 -25.42
C LYS A 19 12.46 0.96 -25.14
N PRO A 20 13.72 1.37 -24.96
CA PRO A 20 14.85 0.42 -24.95
C PRO A 20 14.94 -0.40 -23.67
N ASN A 21 14.33 0.05 -22.58
CA ASN A 21 14.48 -0.57 -21.27
C ASN A 21 13.12 -1.04 -20.75
N LYS A 22 13.00 -2.33 -20.54
CA LYS A 22 11.88 -2.95 -19.86
C LYS A 22 12.36 -3.51 -18.53
N LEU A 23 11.51 -3.41 -17.52
CA LEU A 23 11.73 -4.11 -16.26
C LEU A 23 11.86 -5.62 -16.50
N ARG A 24 12.71 -6.26 -15.73
CA ARG A 24 12.83 -7.73 -15.73
C ARG A 24 11.51 -8.34 -15.27
N LYS A 25 11.19 -9.52 -15.78
CA LYS A 25 9.94 -10.21 -15.44
C LYS A 25 9.80 -10.48 -13.94
N GLU A 26 10.92 -10.78 -13.28
CA GLU A 26 10.98 -11.00 -11.84
C GLU A 26 10.57 -9.75 -11.07
N VAL A 27 11.06 -8.59 -11.47
CA VAL A 27 10.71 -7.29 -10.89
C VAL A 27 9.21 -7.00 -11.09
N VAL A 28 8.71 -7.20 -12.31
CA VAL A 28 7.27 -7.01 -12.63
C VAL A 28 6.39 -7.91 -11.75
N ASN A 29 6.77 -9.17 -11.58
CA ASN A 29 6.02 -10.10 -10.74
C ASN A 29 6.00 -9.67 -9.28
N LEU A 30 7.14 -9.22 -8.73
CA LEU A 30 7.23 -8.74 -7.36
C LEU A 30 6.35 -7.49 -7.14
N ILE A 31 6.40 -6.53 -8.06
CA ILE A 31 5.55 -5.32 -7.96
C ILE A 31 4.07 -5.69 -8.07
N ASN A 32 3.67 -6.59 -8.98
CA ASN A 32 2.28 -7.03 -9.07
C ASN A 32 1.78 -7.75 -7.80
N GLN A 33 2.66 -8.50 -7.11
CA GLN A 33 2.32 -9.08 -5.81
C GLN A 33 2.05 -7.97 -4.78
N ARG A 34 2.93 -6.98 -4.70
CA ARG A 34 2.74 -5.83 -3.78
C ARG A 34 1.44 -5.07 -4.07
N ILE A 35 1.09 -4.84 -5.34
CA ILE A 35 -0.22 -4.25 -5.70
C ILE A 35 -1.37 -5.06 -5.06
N GLY A 36 -1.29 -6.37 -5.05
CA GLY A 36 -2.30 -7.24 -4.42
C GLY A 36 -2.36 -7.07 -2.91
N ASP A 37 -1.20 -6.94 -2.27
CA ASP A 37 -1.12 -6.79 -0.82
C ASP A 37 -1.66 -5.42 -0.37
N GLU A 38 -1.32 -4.33 -1.07
CA GLU A 38 -1.86 -3.00 -0.78
C GLU A 38 -3.39 -2.95 -0.98
N TYR A 39 -3.93 -3.58 -2.02
CA TYR A 39 -5.38 -3.71 -2.13
C TYR A 39 -6.00 -4.53 -1.01
N THR A 40 -5.31 -5.57 -0.52
CA THR A 40 -5.78 -6.36 0.62
C THR A 40 -5.83 -5.49 1.87
N ALA A 41 -4.80 -4.70 2.13
CA ALA A 41 -4.74 -3.75 3.23
C ALA A 41 -5.84 -2.68 3.11
N HIS A 42 -6.00 -2.08 1.92
CA HIS A 42 -7.08 -1.13 1.66
C HIS A 42 -8.45 -1.69 2.05
N TYR A 43 -8.81 -2.89 1.60
CA TYR A 43 -10.11 -3.47 1.91
C TYR A 43 -10.25 -3.92 3.36
N PHE A 44 -9.16 -4.34 3.99
CA PHE A 44 -9.13 -4.60 5.42
C PHE A 44 -9.47 -3.34 6.21
N TYR A 45 -8.77 -2.22 5.97
CA TYR A 45 -9.02 -0.96 6.66
C TYR A 45 -10.38 -0.37 6.34
N ARG A 46 -10.86 -0.48 5.11
CA ARG A 46 -12.23 -0.10 4.76
C ARG A 46 -13.27 -0.91 5.53
N SER A 47 -13.04 -2.20 5.73
CA SER A 47 -13.92 -3.06 6.53
C SER A 47 -13.84 -2.70 8.02
N ALA A 48 -12.65 -2.39 8.54
CA ALA A 48 -12.44 -1.93 9.91
C ALA A 48 -13.18 -0.60 10.18
N ALA A 49 -13.04 0.37 9.28
CA ALA A 49 -13.73 1.64 9.36
C ALA A 49 -15.27 1.46 9.42
N ASN A 50 -15.81 0.65 8.51
CA ASN A 50 -17.25 0.36 8.49
C ASN A 50 -17.73 -0.32 9.77
N TRP A 51 -16.95 -1.25 10.32
CA TRP A 51 -17.25 -1.91 11.58
C TRP A 51 -17.23 -0.88 12.74
N CYS A 52 -16.20 -0.04 12.81
CA CYS A 52 -16.06 1.00 13.82
C CYS A 52 -17.23 2.01 13.75
N HIS A 53 -17.64 2.44 12.55
CA HIS A 53 -18.81 3.28 12.36
C HIS A 53 -20.09 2.63 12.92
N ASN A 54 -20.29 1.34 12.61
CA ASN A 54 -21.46 0.58 13.11
C ASN A 54 -21.47 0.43 14.64
N MET A 55 -20.27 0.29 15.24
CA MET A 55 -20.10 0.15 16.69
C MET A 55 -19.98 1.49 17.44
N SER A 56 -20.06 2.62 16.74
CA SER A 56 -19.94 3.98 17.27
C SER A 56 -18.54 4.36 17.79
N TYR A 57 -17.51 3.69 17.38
CA TYR A 57 -16.10 4.09 17.56
C TYR A 57 -15.72 5.12 16.48
N LYS A 58 -16.06 6.39 16.69
CA LYS A 58 -16.00 7.41 15.65
C LYS A 58 -14.59 7.77 15.23
N LYS A 59 -13.68 7.92 16.20
CA LYS A 59 -12.30 8.31 15.95
C LYS A 59 -11.51 7.17 15.31
N ALA A 60 -11.72 5.94 15.77
CA ALA A 60 -11.15 4.77 15.14
C ALA A 60 -11.68 4.59 13.71
N ALA A 61 -12.94 4.89 13.45
CA ALA A 61 -13.50 4.84 12.10
C ALA A 61 -12.82 5.85 11.16
N GLU A 62 -12.64 7.11 11.61
CA GLU A 62 -11.93 8.15 10.85
C GLU A 62 -10.48 7.76 10.60
N PHE A 63 -9.80 7.19 11.59
CA PHE A 63 -8.44 6.69 11.46
C PHE A 63 -8.34 5.57 10.40
N PHE A 64 -9.15 4.53 10.49
CA PHE A 64 -9.15 3.44 9.52
C PHE A 64 -9.64 3.85 8.12
N ASP A 65 -10.49 4.89 8.01
CA ASP A 65 -10.84 5.48 6.71
C ASP A 65 -9.64 6.16 6.05
N ALA A 66 -8.78 6.84 6.84
CA ALA A 66 -7.54 7.43 6.35
C ALA A 66 -6.54 6.33 5.94
N GLU A 67 -6.31 5.32 6.78
CA GLU A 67 -5.47 4.17 6.44
C GLU A 67 -5.92 3.51 5.12
N ALA A 68 -7.22 3.26 4.97
CA ALA A 68 -7.76 2.71 3.73
C ALA A 68 -7.46 3.58 2.50
N ALA A 69 -7.49 4.90 2.65
CA ALA A 69 -7.16 5.82 1.56
C ALA A 69 -5.67 5.78 1.22
N ASP A 70 -4.80 5.70 2.21
CA ASP A 70 -3.35 5.64 2.03
C ASP A 70 -2.92 4.34 1.34
N GLU A 71 -3.49 3.19 1.72
CA GLU A 71 -3.21 1.91 1.06
C GLU A 71 -3.67 1.88 -0.42
N LEU A 72 -4.77 2.56 -0.73
CA LEU A 72 -5.17 2.74 -2.12
C LEU A 72 -4.14 3.56 -2.91
N LEU A 73 -3.59 4.62 -2.29
CA LEU A 73 -2.53 5.42 -2.91
C LEU A 73 -1.24 4.61 -3.11
N HIS A 74 -0.90 3.73 -2.16
CA HIS A 74 0.23 2.81 -2.29
C HIS A 74 0.05 1.88 -3.49
N ALA A 75 -1.12 1.22 -3.61
CA ALA A 75 -1.44 0.37 -4.76
C ALA A 75 -1.35 1.13 -6.09
N GLN A 76 -1.88 2.36 -6.15
CA GLN A 76 -1.83 3.21 -7.33
C GLN A 76 -0.40 3.65 -7.68
N GLY A 77 0.43 3.93 -6.68
CA GLY A 77 1.84 4.27 -6.85
C GLY A 77 2.63 3.13 -7.51
N LEU A 78 2.40 1.89 -7.06
CA LEU A 78 3.01 0.69 -7.67
C LEU A 78 2.54 0.48 -9.12
N GLN A 79 1.24 0.66 -9.39
CA GLN A 79 0.70 0.57 -10.75
C GLN A 79 1.31 1.65 -11.66
N LYS A 80 1.39 2.88 -11.14
CA LYS A 80 2.03 3.98 -11.88
C LYS A 80 3.48 3.65 -12.20
N TYR A 81 4.23 3.11 -11.24
CA TYR A 81 5.62 2.70 -11.47
C TYR A 81 5.73 1.72 -12.64
N LEU A 82 4.89 0.68 -12.70
CA LEU A 82 4.87 -0.26 -13.82
C LEU A 82 4.54 0.42 -15.14
N THR A 83 3.53 1.29 -15.17
CA THR A 83 3.12 2.01 -16.39
C THR A 83 4.18 2.99 -16.89
N ASP A 84 4.94 3.61 -16.01
CA ASP A 84 6.07 4.48 -16.37
C ASP A 84 7.18 3.68 -17.09
N TRP A 85 7.23 2.37 -16.88
CA TRP A 85 8.12 1.43 -17.58
C TRP A 85 7.47 0.67 -18.74
N ASP A 86 6.33 1.14 -19.27
CA ASP A 86 5.54 0.47 -20.32
C ASP A 86 5.09 -0.97 -19.98
N VAL A 87 4.86 -1.22 -18.72
CA VAL A 87 4.34 -2.49 -18.23
C VAL A 87 2.88 -2.30 -17.79
N LEU A 88 1.98 -3.11 -18.32
CA LEU A 88 0.59 -3.13 -17.85
C LEU A 88 0.53 -3.86 -16.50
N PRO A 89 0.10 -3.18 -15.41
CA PRO A 89 -0.04 -3.84 -14.11
C PRO A 89 -1.18 -4.84 -14.11
N THR A 90 -1.04 -5.88 -13.29
CA THR A 90 -2.12 -6.83 -13.02
C THR A 90 -2.83 -6.40 -11.75
N ILE A 91 -4.14 -6.14 -11.85
CA ILE A 91 -4.97 -5.88 -10.67
C ILE A 91 -5.58 -7.21 -10.23
N PRO A 92 -5.19 -7.75 -9.07
CA PRO A 92 -5.64 -9.06 -8.63
C PRO A 92 -7.07 -9.01 -8.09
N LYS A 93 -7.70 -10.19 -8.02
CA LYS A 93 -8.88 -10.38 -7.20
C LYS A 93 -8.45 -10.39 -5.73
N VAL A 94 -9.12 -9.60 -4.89
CA VAL A 94 -8.87 -9.52 -3.45
C VAL A 94 -10.11 -10.00 -2.69
N GLU A 95 -9.91 -10.78 -1.64
CA GLU A 95 -10.98 -11.16 -0.72
C GLU A 95 -11.32 -9.97 0.19
N THR A 96 -12.61 -9.61 0.24
CA THR A 96 -13.07 -8.38 0.91
C THR A 96 -14.01 -8.64 2.08
N ASN A 97 -14.38 -9.90 2.34
CA ASN A 97 -15.30 -10.23 3.42
C ASN A 97 -14.54 -10.42 4.75
N VAL A 98 -14.29 -9.31 5.42
CA VAL A 98 -13.60 -9.30 6.73
C VAL A 98 -14.64 -9.04 7.83
N GLN A 99 -14.65 -9.88 8.84
CA GLN A 99 -15.49 -9.76 10.04
C GLN A 99 -14.61 -9.51 11.26
N PHE A 100 -15.11 -8.73 12.22
CA PHE A 100 -14.39 -8.39 13.45
C PHE A 100 -15.31 -8.60 14.67
N GLU A 101 -14.73 -9.08 15.76
CA GLU A 101 -15.44 -9.27 17.04
C GLU A 101 -15.39 -8.00 17.92
N ASN A 102 -14.23 -7.33 17.95
CA ASN A 102 -14.02 -6.12 18.74
C ASN A 102 -12.87 -5.25 18.16
N LEU A 103 -12.72 -4.05 18.72
CA LEU A 103 -11.70 -3.08 18.30
C LEU A 103 -10.26 -3.61 18.53
N ALA A 104 -10.04 -4.36 19.61
CA ALA A 104 -8.73 -4.91 19.92
C ALA A 104 -8.27 -5.93 18.85
N GLU A 105 -9.19 -6.78 18.36
CA GLU A 105 -8.91 -7.69 17.25
C GLU A 105 -8.48 -6.93 15.98
N ILE A 106 -9.15 -5.83 15.66
CA ILE A 106 -8.79 -5.01 14.50
C ILE A 106 -7.34 -4.54 14.62
N ILE A 107 -6.95 -4.00 15.78
CA ILE A 107 -5.59 -3.49 16.01
C ILE A 107 -4.54 -4.60 15.90
N VAL A 108 -4.80 -5.77 16.49
CA VAL A 108 -3.89 -6.92 16.39
C VAL A 108 -3.69 -7.33 14.93
N ARG A 109 -4.78 -7.47 14.19
CA ARG A 109 -4.72 -7.88 12.78
C ARG A 109 -4.10 -6.82 11.88
N ALA A 110 -4.30 -5.53 12.20
CA ALA A 110 -3.64 -4.42 11.51
C ALA A 110 -2.12 -4.48 11.71
N TYR A 111 -1.66 -4.66 12.96
CA TYR A 111 -0.24 -4.83 13.25
C TYR A 111 0.37 -6.01 12.46
N ASP A 112 -0.26 -7.17 12.50
CA ASP A 112 0.23 -8.36 11.79
C ASP A 112 0.31 -8.11 10.27
N MET A 113 -0.64 -7.38 9.72
CA MET A 113 -0.69 -7.02 8.30
C MET A 113 0.45 -6.05 7.95
N GLU A 114 0.61 -4.96 8.69
CA GLU A 114 1.67 -3.97 8.46
C GLU A 114 3.08 -4.59 8.60
N PHE A 115 3.26 -5.40 9.63
CA PHE A 115 4.52 -6.11 9.83
C PHE A 115 4.79 -7.11 8.69
N GLY A 116 3.77 -7.79 8.20
CA GLY A 116 3.84 -8.68 7.04
C GLY A 116 4.21 -7.94 5.75
N LEU A 117 3.62 -6.75 5.52
CA LEU A 117 3.98 -5.87 4.41
C LEU A 117 5.44 -5.42 4.51
N LEU A 118 5.87 -4.92 5.67
CA LEU A 118 7.25 -4.51 5.91
C LEU A 118 8.25 -5.63 5.62
N GLN A 119 7.97 -6.86 6.09
CA GLN A 119 8.81 -8.03 5.81
C GLN A 119 8.85 -8.32 4.31
N SER A 120 7.70 -8.31 3.64
CA SER A 120 7.58 -8.58 2.21
C SER A 120 8.34 -7.58 1.35
N TYR A 121 8.23 -6.28 1.64
CA TYR A 121 9.01 -5.25 0.96
C TYR A 121 10.51 -5.38 1.23
N SER A 122 10.89 -5.70 2.46
CA SER A 122 12.29 -5.89 2.84
C SER A 122 12.92 -7.07 2.12
N GLU A 123 12.21 -8.20 2.00
CA GLU A 123 12.67 -9.37 1.26
C GLU A 123 12.77 -9.09 -0.24
N ASN A 124 11.76 -8.45 -0.82
CA ASN A 124 11.78 -8.05 -2.23
C ASN A 124 12.94 -7.09 -2.52
N SER A 125 13.19 -6.13 -1.63
CA SER A 125 14.28 -5.18 -1.73
C SER A 125 15.65 -5.88 -1.80
N LYS A 126 15.87 -6.91 -0.97
CA LYS A 126 17.10 -7.72 -1.01
C LYS A 126 17.30 -8.42 -2.35
N VAL A 127 16.24 -9.00 -2.90
CA VAL A 127 16.28 -9.67 -4.21
C VAL A 127 16.56 -8.66 -5.32
N ILE A 128 15.92 -7.49 -5.28
CA ILE A 128 16.01 -6.46 -6.34
C ILE A 128 17.33 -5.70 -6.29
N PHE A 129 17.99 -5.56 -5.13
CA PHE A 129 19.21 -4.79 -4.94
C PHE A 129 20.30 -5.08 -5.97
N GLY A 130 20.53 -6.36 -6.29
CA GLY A 130 21.51 -6.79 -7.29
C GLY A 130 21.02 -6.82 -8.74
N MET A 131 19.71 -6.56 -8.97
CA MET A 131 19.09 -6.71 -10.28
C MET A 131 18.69 -5.39 -10.93
N ASP A 132 18.13 -4.46 -10.16
CA ASP A 132 17.55 -3.21 -10.65
C ASP A 132 17.59 -2.13 -9.56
N GLN A 133 18.56 -1.22 -9.69
CA GLN A 133 18.76 -0.14 -8.72
C GLN A 133 17.62 0.87 -8.67
N ALA A 134 16.96 1.14 -9.81
CA ALA A 134 15.86 2.08 -9.84
C ALA A 134 14.66 1.54 -9.05
N THR A 135 14.32 0.27 -9.24
CA THR A 135 13.27 -0.39 -8.48
C THR A 135 13.65 -0.53 -7.00
N TYR A 136 14.92 -0.83 -6.69
CA TYR A 136 15.39 -0.87 -5.31
C TYR A 136 15.14 0.46 -4.59
N ILE A 137 15.55 1.59 -5.19
CA ILE A 137 15.35 2.92 -4.61
C ILE A 137 13.85 3.23 -4.47
N PHE A 138 13.04 2.90 -5.47
CA PHE A 138 11.60 3.09 -5.42
C PHE A 138 10.95 2.35 -4.23
N LEU A 139 11.34 1.10 -3.97
CA LEU A 139 10.79 0.32 -2.85
C LEU A 139 11.24 0.81 -1.47
N GLN A 140 12.33 1.59 -1.36
CA GLN A 140 12.74 2.13 -0.05
C GLN A 140 11.69 3.07 0.56
N GLU A 141 10.91 3.78 -0.24
CA GLU A 141 9.83 4.62 0.28
C GLU A 141 8.73 3.78 0.94
N TYR A 142 8.36 2.65 0.33
CA TYR A 142 7.39 1.72 0.92
C TYR A 142 7.90 1.08 2.21
N ILE A 143 9.17 0.67 2.25
CA ILE A 143 9.79 0.15 3.49
C ILE A 143 9.75 1.19 4.60
N LYS A 144 10.03 2.45 4.29
CA LYS A 144 9.98 3.55 5.26
C LYS A 144 8.56 3.79 5.78
N GLN A 145 7.57 3.83 4.89
CA GLN A 145 6.16 4.01 5.24
C GLN A 145 5.68 2.85 6.12
N ASN A 146 5.86 1.61 5.70
CA ASN A 146 5.48 0.43 6.48
C ASN A 146 6.22 0.32 7.83
N THR A 147 7.45 0.85 7.94
CA THR A 147 8.14 0.95 9.23
C THR A 147 7.38 1.90 10.17
N GLY A 148 6.90 3.03 9.65
CA GLY A 148 6.08 3.99 10.39
C GLY A 148 4.78 3.35 10.88
N SER A 149 3.99 2.78 9.97
CA SER A 149 2.72 2.10 10.29
C SER A 149 2.92 0.97 11.31
N THR A 150 3.93 0.10 11.10
CA THR A 150 4.24 -0.98 12.05
C THR A 150 4.54 -0.44 13.46
N THR A 151 5.26 0.69 13.56
CA THR A 151 5.57 1.31 14.86
C THR A 151 4.31 1.87 15.51
N GLU A 152 3.45 2.54 14.74
CA GLU A 152 2.19 3.09 15.23
C GLU A 152 1.26 2.01 15.78
N TYR A 153 1.08 0.91 15.03
CA TYR A 153 0.28 -0.22 15.53
C TYR A 153 0.93 -0.95 16.71
N ALA A 154 2.28 -1.00 16.80
CA ALA A 154 2.94 -1.52 17.99
C ALA A 154 2.66 -0.66 19.24
N ASP A 155 2.61 0.65 19.10
CA ASP A 155 2.26 1.56 20.18
C ASP A 155 0.78 1.37 20.61
N LEU A 156 -0.15 1.20 19.66
CA LEU A 156 -1.55 0.86 19.97
C LEU A 156 -1.67 -0.49 20.71
N LEU A 157 -0.90 -1.51 20.30
CA LEU A 157 -0.87 -2.80 21.00
C LEU A 157 -0.32 -2.68 22.42
N ASN A 158 0.75 -1.88 22.63
CA ASN A 158 1.27 -1.62 23.95
C ASN A 158 0.24 -0.92 24.85
N ALA A 159 -0.50 0.02 24.30
CA ALA A 159 -1.57 0.73 25.02
C ALA A 159 -2.75 -0.20 25.35
N LEU A 160 -3.12 -1.13 24.46
CA LEU A 160 -4.15 -2.14 24.71
C LEU A 160 -3.84 -3.04 25.91
N GLN A 161 -2.56 -3.28 26.22
CA GLN A 161 -2.18 -4.08 27.40
C GLN A 161 -2.48 -3.37 28.72
N LEU A 162 -2.77 -2.08 28.70
CA LEU A 162 -3.10 -1.28 29.88
C LEU A 162 -4.58 -1.31 30.26
N ILE A 163 -5.42 -1.91 29.43
CA ILE A 163 -6.88 -1.97 29.60
C ILE A 163 -7.38 -3.42 29.56
N ASN A 164 -8.60 -3.63 30.03
CA ASN A 164 -9.32 -4.88 29.79
C ASN A 164 -10.13 -4.78 28.48
N PRO A 165 -9.73 -5.47 27.40
CA PRO A 165 -10.39 -5.38 26.10
C PRO A 165 -11.82 -5.97 26.07
N GLU A 166 -12.22 -6.71 27.11
CA GLU A 166 -13.60 -7.19 27.28
C GLU A 166 -14.53 -6.14 27.91
N ASN A 167 -13.98 -5.01 28.37
CA ASN A 167 -14.72 -3.92 28.98
C ASN A 167 -14.98 -2.82 27.94
N ASN A 168 -16.22 -2.70 27.49
CA ASN A 168 -16.64 -1.71 26.49
C ASN A 168 -16.33 -0.26 26.90
N PHE A 169 -16.39 0.07 28.20
CA PHE A 169 -16.08 1.42 28.66
C PHE A 169 -14.57 1.69 28.54
N GLU A 170 -13.73 0.72 28.87
CA GLU A 170 -12.28 0.86 28.73
C GLU A 170 -11.87 0.92 27.26
N LEU A 171 -12.50 0.15 26.38
CA LEU A 171 -12.30 0.25 24.93
C LEU A 171 -12.74 1.61 24.37
N LEU A 172 -13.87 2.15 24.82
CA LEU A 172 -14.29 3.48 24.39
C LEU A 172 -13.35 4.58 24.91
N TYR A 173 -12.85 4.43 26.14
CA TYR A 173 -11.84 5.35 26.68
C TYR A 173 -10.53 5.26 25.89
N PHE A 174 -10.06 4.05 25.60
CA PHE A 174 -8.89 3.79 24.78
C PHE A 174 -9.03 4.44 23.38
N GLU A 175 -10.15 4.20 22.71
CA GLU A 175 -10.45 4.79 21.40
C GLU A 175 -10.32 6.32 21.44
N ASN A 176 -10.90 6.94 22.47
CA ASN A 176 -10.84 8.39 22.61
C ASN A 176 -9.43 8.93 22.88
N GLN A 177 -8.52 8.16 23.48
CA GLN A 177 -7.18 8.59 23.83
C GLN A 177 -6.17 8.36 22.70
N TYR A 178 -6.33 7.30 21.91
CA TYR A 178 -5.29 6.83 20.99
C TYR A 178 -5.64 7.00 19.51
N PHE A 179 -6.90 7.27 19.17
CA PHE A 179 -7.34 7.56 17.80
C PHE A 179 -7.74 9.03 17.59
N GLY A 180 -7.30 9.95 18.40
CA GLY A 180 -7.76 11.35 18.36
C GLY A 180 -6.72 12.38 18.07
#